data_bd81ccb2f5e9a79e6aedb6cfe2ada92f
#
_entry.id   bd81ccb2f5e9a79e6aedb6cfe2ada92f
#
_cell.length_a   1.000
_cell.length_b   1.000
_cell.length_c   1.000
_cell.angle_alpha   90.00
_cell.angle_beta   90.00
_cell.angle_gamma   90.00
#
_symmetry.space_group_name_H-M   'P 1'
#
loop_
_entity.id
_entity.type
_entity.pdbx_description
1 polymer ?
#
loop_
_entity_poly.entity_id
_entity_poly.type
_entity_poly.pdbx_seq_one_letter_code
_entity_poly.pdbx_strand_id
1 'polypeptide(L)'
;MASSNKKFFATFDKFLFGGLGCGMLVLCVLLGFFVYVWQNPPQPGPIATQTSLDLGNVSTIPPILTATALFPFTTPTEFLVPTPTEAGELSGIPSPLPEFGDSPPIGKIVFTCFIKQIDQICIMNADGSGRKQLTEFEGTAFYASLSPDGKTIYFSSRKTGNYEIYSMNTRGKELRRLTGGIGSLYAPERSPQDDRIVFTNQTGGDQQIWVMRVDGKNPHPITGGPEDIDPTYSPNGMLIAFASSRTGQRQLYVMERDGSEIRQITNLPDMGGRSSWSADGRRLAFYAGPIGDRNIYVINVDGTGLVQLTHGGDNLGPSWSPDGEWIAFTSYRDGNNEIYIMHPDGTGVTRLTANNISDWQPRWGD
;
A
#
# COMPACT_ATOMS: atom_id res chain seq x y z
N MET A 1 -7.66 -12.95 -62.93
CA MET A 1 -7.08 -12.56 -61.65
C MET A 1 -7.77 -11.30 -61.13
N ALA A 2 -9.02 -11.41 -60.71
CA ALA A 2 -9.75 -10.31 -60.06
C ALA A 2 -11.00 -10.86 -59.35
N SER A 3 -10.82 -11.67 -58.32
CA SER A 3 -11.97 -12.19 -57.54
C SER A 3 -11.67 -12.47 -56.06
N SER A 4 -10.50 -12.05 -55.53
CA SER A 4 -10.12 -12.36 -54.14
C SER A 4 -10.20 -11.17 -53.17
N ASN A 5 -10.37 -9.92 -53.65
CA ASN A 5 -10.31 -8.73 -52.77
C ASN A 5 -11.65 -8.18 -52.27
N LYS A 6 -12.78 -8.78 -52.69
CA LYS A 6 -14.11 -8.31 -52.25
C LYS A 6 -14.63 -8.95 -50.93
N LYS A 7 -14.01 -10.04 -50.49
CA LYS A 7 -14.44 -10.70 -49.21
C LYS A 7 -13.71 -10.17 -47.97
N PHE A 8 -12.57 -9.51 -48.14
CA PHE A 8 -11.82 -8.97 -46.95
C PHE A 8 -12.41 -7.66 -46.42
N PHE A 9 -12.96 -6.83 -47.28
CA PHE A 9 -13.59 -5.57 -46.88
C PHE A 9 -14.98 -5.72 -46.26
N ALA A 10 -15.73 -6.77 -46.57
CA ALA A 10 -17.06 -7.00 -46.03
C ALA A 10 -17.08 -7.51 -44.58
N THR A 11 -15.94 -7.98 -44.08
CA THR A 11 -15.81 -8.46 -42.66
C THR A 11 -15.35 -7.34 -41.73
N PHE A 12 -14.68 -6.32 -42.24
CA PHE A 12 -14.20 -5.19 -41.43
C PHE A 12 -15.33 -4.20 -41.08
N ASP A 13 -16.29 -4.00 -41.98
CA ASP A 13 -17.44 -3.11 -41.72
C ASP A 13 -18.42 -3.63 -40.64
N LYS A 14 -18.50 -4.94 -40.45
CA LYS A 14 -19.39 -5.51 -39.41
C LYS A 14 -18.84 -5.41 -37.98
N PHE A 15 -17.52 -5.25 -37.81
CA PHE A 15 -16.89 -5.06 -36.50
C PHE A 15 -16.84 -3.59 -36.06
N LEU A 16 -16.76 -2.64 -37.00
CA LEU A 16 -16.74 -1.21 -36.63
C LEU A 16 -18.10 -0.65 -36.23
N PHE A 17 -19.21 -1.17 -36.74
CA PHE A 17 -20.56 -0.70 -36.39
C PHE A 17 -21.15 -1.38 -35.15
N GLY A 18 -20.67 -2.52 -34.73
CA GLY A 18 -21.13 -3.21 -33.52
C GLY A 18 -20.62 -2.61 -32.22
N GLY A 19 -19.42 -2.02 -32.21
CA GLY A 19 -18.81 -1.43 -31.01
C GLY A 19 -19.25 0.00 -30.71
N LEU A 20 -19.50 0.79 -31.74
CA LEU A 20 -19.97 2.18 -31.58
C LEU A 20 -21.45 2.28 -31.20
N GLY A 21 -22.28 1.32 -31.61
CA GLY A 21 -23.71 1.30 -31.29
C GLY A 21 -24.01 1.09 -29.81
N CYS A 22 -23.29 0.23 -29.10
CA CYS A 22 -23.46 0.01 -27.66
C CYS A 22 -22.97 1.19 -26.82
N GLY A 23 -21.85 1.82 -27.20
CA GLY A 23 -21.32 2.98 -26.47
C GLY A 23 -22.22 4.20 -26.56
N MET A 24 -22.81 4.47 -27.74
CA MET A 24 -23.78 5.57 -27.93
C MET A 24 -25.11 5.32 -27.20
N LEU A 25 -25.59 4.07 -27.17
CA LEU A 25 -26.83 3.73 -26.47
C LEU A 25 -26.68 3.91 -24.94
N VAL A 26 -25.55 3.53 -24.36
CA VAL A 26 -25.27 3.75 -22.94
C VAL A 26 -25.14 5.25 -22.61
N LEU A 27 -24.46 6.01 -23.48
CA LEU A 27 -24.33 7.46 -23.30
C LEU A 27 -25.69 8.18 -23.42
N CYS A 28 -26.54 7.79 -24.37
CA CYS A 28 -27.89 8.32 -24.52
C CYS A 28 -28.80 7.98 -23.33
N VAL A 29 -28.68 6.78 -22.75
CA VAL A 29 -29.44 6.38 -21.55
C VAL A 29 -28.97 7.16 -20.33
N LEU A 30 -27.66 7.36 -20.16
CA LEU A 30 -27.09 8.15 -19.05
C LEU A 30 -27.45 9.63 -19.17
N LEU A 31 -27.38 10.22 -20.36
CA LEU A 31 -27.80 11.60 -20.60
C LEU A 31 -29.33 11.77 -20.45
N GLY A 32 -30.11 10.81 -20.92
CA GLY A 32 -31.58 10.81 -20.72
C GLY A 32 -31.95 10.72 -19.24
N PHE A 33 -31.27 9.91 -18.45
CA PHE A 33 -31.46 9.81 -17.00
C PHE A 33 -31.08 11.11 -16.27
N PHE A 34 -29.96 11.73 -16.69
CA PHE A 34 -29.49 13.00 -16.11
C PHE A 34 -30.50 14.16 -16.43
N VAL A 35 -31.00 14.24 -17.65
CA VAL A 35 -32.01 15.24 -18.03
C VAL A 35 -33.34 14.98 -17.31
N TYR A 36 -33.74 13.71 -17.17
CA TYR A 36 -34.94 13.33 -16.43
C TYR A 36 -34.89 13.72 -14.96
N VAL A 37 -33.74 13.45 -14.28
CA VAL A 37 -33.52 13.84 -12.87
C VAL A 37 -33.46 15.37 -12.72
N TRP A 38 -32.89 16.08 -13.70
CA TRP A 38 -32.81 17.55 -13.67
C TRP A 38 -34.19 18.22 -13.90
N GLN A 39 -35.06 17.62 -14.73
CA GLN A 39 -36.42 18.12 -14.97
C GLN A 39 -37.42 17.70 -13.88
N ASN A 40 -37.13 16.63 -13.13
CA ASN A 40 -37.97 16.10 -12.06
C ASN A 40 -37.12 15.88 -10.79
N PRO A 41 -36.68 16.96 -10.09
CA PRO A 41 -35.91 16.78 -8.86
C PRO A 41 -36.78 16.04 -7.84
N PRO A 42 -36.21 15.11 -7.07
CA PRO A 42 -36.93 14.38 -6.04
C PRO A 42 -37.53 15.39 -5.06
N GLN A 43 -38.85 15.30 -4.88
CA GLN A 43 -39.56 16.13 -3.91
C GLN A 43 -39.10 15.72 -2.50
N PRO A 44 -38.80 16.67 -1.60
CA PRO A 44 -38.55 16.35 -0.21
C PRO A 44 -39.77 15.66 0.38
N GLY A 45 -39.56 14.48 0.95
CA GLY A 45 -40.59 13.73 1.66
C GLY A 45 -41.25 14.58 2.75
N PRO A 46 -42.52 14.32 3.11
CA PRO A 46 -43.20 15.11 4.14
C PRO A 46 -42.42 15.03 5.45
N ILE A 47 -42.06 16.18 6.00
CA ILE A 47 -41.50 16.33 7.34
C ILE A 47 -42.54 15.80 8.31
N ALA A 48 -42.23 14.68 8.98
CA ALA A 48 -43.08 14.19 10.06
C ALA A 48 -43.12 15.26 11.14
N THR A 49 -44.27 15.92 11.26
CA THR A 49 -44.61 16.81 12.38
C THR A 49 -44.61 15.94 13.64
N GLN A 50 -43.73 16.21 14.56
CA GLN A 50 -43.78 15.64 15.91
C GLN A 50 -45.06 16.13 16.57
N THR A 51 -46.05 15.27 16.65
CA THR A 51 -47.19 15.45 17.53
C THR A 51 -46.73 15.26 18.96
N SER A 52 -46.95 16.27 19.80
CA SER A 52 -46.76 16.25 21.24
C SER A 52 -47.44 15.03 21.85
N LEU A 53 -46.67 14.16 22.51
CA LEU A 53 -47.22 13.08 23.34
C LEU A 53 -47.84 13.67 24.61
N ASP A 54 -49.15 13.49 24.72
CA ASP A 54 -49.94 13.78 25.88
C ASP A 54 -49.59 12.81 27.02
N LEU A 55 -49.07 13.33 28.16
CA LEU A 55 -48.71 12.55 29.36
C LEU A 55 -49.98 12.33 30.19
N GLY A 56 -50.78 11.38 29.81
CA GLY A 56 -51.92 10.89 30.53
C GLY A 56 -51.73 9.48 31.07
N ASN A 57 -51.67 9.34 32.41
CA ASN A 57 -51.88 8.14 33.23
C ASN A 57 -50.86 7.00 33.13
N VAL A 58 -49.87 7.06 33.98
CA VAL A 58 -49.06 5.89 34.37
C VAL A 58 -49.73 5.19 35.53
N SER A 59 -50.29 4.02 35.32
CA SER A 59 -50.81 3.12 36.34
C SER A 59 -49.76 2.03 36.63
N THR A 60 -49.26 2.06 37.85
CA THR A 60 -48.70 0.96 38.67
C THR A 60 -47.74 -0.06 38.06
N ILE A 61 -46.45 0.09 38.36
CA ILE A 61 -45.42 -0.93 38.21
C ILE A 61 -45.37 -1.76 39.51
N PRO A 62 -45.35 -3.12 39.46
CA PRO A 62 -45.16 -3.95 40.67
C PRO A 62 -43.70 -3.90 41.16
N PRO A 63 -43.43 -4.10 42.46
CA PRO A 63 -42.11 -3.94 43.05
C PRO A 63 -41.17 -5.06 42.60
N ILE A 64 -40.01 -4.69 42.09
CA ILE A 64 -38.88 -5.58 41.79
C ILE A 64 -38.17 -5.85 43.13
N LEU A 65 -38.05 -7.12 43.44
CA LEU A 65 -37.27 -7.66 44.56
C LEU A 65 -35.79 -7.19 44.45
N THR A 66 -35.35 -6.41 45.41
CA THR A 66 -33.97 -6.03 45.65
C THR A 66 -33.16 -7.23 46.15
N ALA A 67 -32.31 -7.79 45.32
CA ALA A 67 -31.24 -8.67 45.74
C ALA A 67 -30.02 -7.78 46.10
N THR A 68 -29.81 -7.58 47.38
CA THR A 68 -28.62 -6.87 47.92
C THR A 68 -27.43 -7.82 47.88
N ALA A 69 -26.59 -7.72 46.86
CA ALA A 69 -25.25 -8.31 46.88
C ALA A 69 -24.27 -7.27 47.45
N LEU A 70 -23.87 -7.53 48.68
CA LEU A 70 -22.79 -6.80 49.37
C LEU A 70 -21.45 -7.19 48.76
N PHE A 71 -20.92 -6.32 47.88
CA PHE A 71 -19.49 -6.31 47.60
C PHE A 71 -18.84 -5.17 48.35
N PRO A 72 -17.74 -5.42 49.09
CA PRO A 72 -17.03 -4.35 49.77
C PRO A 72 -16.39 -3.43 48.74
N PHE A 73 -16.77 -2.16 48.75
CA PHE A 73 -16.07 -1.09 48.07
C PHE A 73 -14.68 -0.96 48.68
N THR A 74 -13.64 -1.39 47.95
CA THR A 74 -12.29 -0.94 48.24
C THR A 74 -12.18 0.49 47.73
N THR A 75 -11.91 1.42 48.64
CA THR A 75 -11.56 2.81 48.34
C THR A 75 -10.44 2.86 47.30
N PRO A 76 -10.53 3.72 46.25
CA PRO A 76 -9.41 3.94 45.34
C PRO A 76 -8.23 4.47 46.17
N THR A 77 -7.11 3.75 46.11
CA THR A 77 -5.84 4.24 46.64
C THR A 77 -5.49 5.50 45.80
N GLU A 78 -5.39 6.64 46.47
CA GLU A 78 -4.88 7.87 45.88
C GLU A 78 -3.53 7.57 45.26
N PHE A 79 -3.43 7.67 43.93
CA PHE A 79 -2.16 7.78 43.26
C PHE A 79 -1.56 9.12 43.67
N LEU A 80 -0.56 9.08 44.52
CA LEU A 80 0.32 10.20 44.78
C LEU A 80 0.97 10.61 43.48
N VAL A 81 0.49 11.71 42.90
CA VAL A 81 1.17 12.41 41.80
C VAL A 81 2.53 12.84 42.39
N PRO A 82 3.66 12.39 41.83
CA PRO A 82 4.97 12.88 42.26
C PRO A 82 5.02 14.39 42.03
N THR A 83 5.31 15.13 43.05
CA THR A 83 5.59 16.58 43.00
C THR A 83 6.67 16.82 41.96
N PRO A 84 6.55 17.83 41.05
CA PRO A 84 7.61 18.14 40.12
C PRO A 84 8.86 18.56 40.90
N THR A 85 9.85 17.71 40.93
CA THR A 85 11.21 18.09 41.32
C THR A 85 11.73 19.06 40.27
N GLU A 86 12.32 20.15 40.72
CA GLU A 86 12.83 21.28 39.94
C GLU A 86 13.38 20.88 38.58
N ALA A 87 12.97 21.65 37.57
CA ALA A 87 13.46 21.58 36.20
C ALA A 87 14.99 21.76 36.19
N GLY A 88 15.68 20.64 36.18
CA GLY A 88 17.02 20.61 35.62
C GLY A 88 16.91 20.94 34.12
N GLU A 89 17.60 21.99 33.67
CA GLU A 89 17.68 22.38 32.28
C GLU A 89 18.07 21.15 31.44
N LEU A 90 17.08 20.53 30.79
CA LEU A 90 17.31 19.64 29.66
C LEU A 90 17.67 20.54 28.49
N SER A 91 18.93 20.96 28.42
CA SER A 91 19.56 21.41 27.18
C SER A 91 19.74 20.20 26.26
N GLY A 92 18.64 19.60 25.84
CA GLY A 92 18.59 18.70 24.71
C GLY A 92 18.59 19.54 23.44
N ILE A 93 19.76 20.00 23.01
CA ILE A 93 20.00 20.29 21.61
C ILE A 93 19.65 18.98 20.90
N PRO A 94 18.66 18.94 19.98
CA PRO A 94 18.45 17.74 19.18
C PRO A 94 19.82 17.42 18.55
N SER A 95 20.29 16.18 18.75
CA SER A 95 21.50 15.71 18.07
C SER A 95 21.39 16.10 16.61
N PRO A 96 22.37 16.80 16.03
CA PRO A 96 22.33 17.10 14.62
C PRO A 96 22.08 15.77 13.90
N LEU A 97 21.15 15.76 12.95
CA LEU A 97 20.93 14.62 12.07
C LEU A 97 22.31 14.22 11.55
N PRO A 98 22.64 12.92 11.49
CA PRO A 98 23.95 12.51 10.97
C PRO A 98 24.12 13.19 9.60
N GLU A 99 25.25 13.84 9.38
CA GLU A 99 25.63 14.32 8.05
C GLU A 99 25.68 13.09 7.16
N PHE A 100 24.71 12.98 6.23
CA PHE A 100 24.73 11.92 5.23
C PHE A 100 25.92 12.20 4.31
N GLY A 101 26.83 11.24 4.22
CA GLY A 101 28.04 11.38 3.42
C GLY A 101 27.70 11.46 1.93
N ASP A 102 28.60 12.04 1.13
CA ASP A 102 28.54 12.03 -0.34
C ASP A 102 28.76 10.63 -0.95
N SER A 103 28.46 9.56 -0.20
CA SER A 103 28.61 8.20 -0.67
C SER A 103 27.64 7.94 -1.82
N PRO A 104 28.12 7.44 -2.97
CA PRO A 104 27.24 7.15 -4.09
C PRO A 104 26.25 6.05 -3.70
N PRO A 105 25.02 6.07 -4.22
CA PRO A 105 24.03 5.03 -3.97
C PRO A 105 24.52 3.68 -4.51
N ILE A 106 24.42 2.63 -3.70
CA ILE A 106 24.86 1.26 -4.03
C ILE A 106 23.68 0.30 -4.14
N GLY A 107 23.90 -0.85 -4.80
CA GLY A 107 22.88 -1.88 -4.97
C GLY A 107 22.04 -1.71 -6.23
N LYS A 108 20.85 -2.29 -6.24
CA LYS A 108 19.92 -2.29 -7.36
C LYS A 108 18.52 -1.87 -6.95
N ILE A 109 17.83 -1.26 -7.89
CA ILE A 109 16.40 -0.90 -7.73
C ILE A 109 15.61 -1.70 -8.76
N VAL A 110 14.68 -2.54 -8.28
CA VAL A 110 13.65 -3.17 -9.11
C VAL A 110 12.37 -2.34 -9.00
N PHE A 111 11.68 -2.16 -10.11
CA PHE A 111 10.51 -1.29 -10.17
C PHE A 111 9.54 -1.73 -11.25
N THR A 112 8.33 -1.18 -11.22
CA THR A 112 7.33 -1.37 -12.26
C THR A 112 7.52 -0.30 -13.33
N CYS A 113 7.58 -0.70 -14.61
CA CYS A 113 7.68 0.19 -15.76
C CYS A 113 6.51 -0.04 -16.72
N PHE A 114 5.82 1.05 -17.11
CA PHE A 114 4.62 0.98 -17.95
C PHE A 114 4.98 0.99 -19.43
N ILE A 115 5.09 -0.19 -20.04
CA ILE A 115 5.57 -0.38 -21.41
C ILE A 115 4.44 -0.93 -22.27
N LYS A 116 4.16 -0.30 -23.43
CA LYS A 116 3.08 -0.69 -24.35
C LYS A 116 1.72 -0.83 -23.62
N GLN A 117 1.46 0.07 -22.67
CA GLN A 117 0.23 0.12 -21.85
C GLN A 117 0.04 -1.07 -20.89
N ILE A 118 1.12 -1.78 -20.57
CA ILE A 118 1.11 -2.90 -19.63
C ILE A 118 2.26 -2.70 -18.63
N ASP A 119 1.99 -2.90 -17.35
CA ASP A 119 3.02 -2.90 -16.33
C ASP A 119 3.94 -4.11 -16.49
N GLN A 120 5.23 -3.83 -16.46
CA GLN A 120 6.30 -4.81 -16.56
C GLN A 120 7.31 -4.60 -15.44
N ILE A 121 8.16 -5.59 -15.18
CA ILE A 121 9.25 -5.46 -14.21
C ILE A 121 10.50 -4.94 -14.90
N CYS A 122 11.05 -3.87 -14.38
CA CYS A 122 12.32 -3.28 -14.74
C CYS A 122 13.32 -3.32 -13.59
N ILE A 123 14.61 -3.21 -13.88
CA ILE A 123 15.70 -3.10 -12.93
C ILE A 123 16.71 -2.05 -13.40
N MET A 124 17.39 -1.39 -12.45
CA MET A 124 18.53 -0.50 -12.71
C MET A 124 19.54 -0.58 -11.57
N ASN A 125 20.71 -0.05 -11.76
CA ASN A 125 21.65 0.23 -10.66
C ASN A 125 21.09 1.40 -9.82
N ALA A 126 21.52 1.50 -8.59
CA ALA A 126 21.05 2.53 -7.65
C ALA A 126 21.39 3.97 -8.09
N ASP A 127 22.39 4.15 -8.95
CA ASP A 127 22.77 5.43 -9.56
C ASP A 127 21.90 5.79 -10.80
N GLY A 128 20.89 4.97 -11.13
CA GLY A 128 20.02 5.14 -12.31
C GLY A 128 20.57 4.52 -13.60
N SER A 129 21.83 4.09 -13.62
CA SER A 129 22.44 3.47 -14.79
C SER A 129 21.92 2.04 -15.03
N GLY A 130 22.15 1.53 -16.23
CA GLY A 130 21.83 0.13 -16.55
C GLY A 130 20.36 -0.25 -16.52
N ARG A 131 19.43 0.73 -16.68
CA ARG A 131 17.97 0.48 -16.73
C ARG A 131 17.65 -0.57 -17.79
N LYS A 132 16.96 -1.62 -17.37
CA LYS A 132 16.61 -2.77 -18.21
C LYS A 132 15.22 -3.31 -17.90
N GLN A 133 14.42 -3.59 -18.92
CA GLN A 133 13.19 -4.35 -18.81
C GLN A 133 13.51 -5.84 -18.63
N LEU A 134 12.87 -6.50 -17.66
CA LEU A 134 13.08 -7.91 -17.32
C LEU A 134 11.93 -8.81 -17.79
N THR A 135 10.70 -8.29 -17.86
CA THR A 135 9.53 -9.04 -18.32
C THR A 135 8.94 -8.40 -19.57
N GLU A 136 8.40 -9.25 -20.45
CA GLU A 136 7.65 -8.84 -21.63
C GLU A 136 6.44 -9.77 -21.73
N PHE A 137 5.46 -9.57 -20.83
CA PHE A 137 4.25 -10.38 -20.74
C PHE A 137 3.08 -9.65 -21.41
N GLU A 138 2.11 -10.43 -21.90
CA GLU A 138 0.82 -9.90 -22.36
C GLU A 138 -0.06 -9.44 -21.17
N GLY A 139 0.20 -9.95 -19.96
CA GLY A 139 -0.45 -9.57 -18.73
C GLY A 139 0.45 -8.73 -17.83
N THR A 140 -0.17 -7.91 -16.98
CA THR A 140 0.50 -7.05 -15.99
C THR A 140 1.45 -7.82 -15.07
N ALA A 141 2.63 -7.23 -14.82
CA ALA A 141 3.59 -7.64 -13.80
C ALA A 141 4.04 -6.42 -12.98
N PHE A 142 3.92 -6.47 -11.65
CA PHE A 142 4.17 -5.34 -10.75
C PHE A 142 4.46 -5.80 -9.32
N TYR A 143 4.63 -4.88 -8.36
CA TYR A 143 4.95 -5.18 -6.96
C TYR A 143 6.21 -6.04 -6.80
N ALA A 144 7.27 -5.70 -7.53
CA ALA A 144 8.52 -6.45 -7.39
C ALA A 144 9.24 -6.16 -6.07
N SER A 145 9.97 -7.17 -5.58
CA SER A 145 10.92 -7.06 -4.47
C SER A 145 12.16 -7.91 -4.76
N LEU A 146 13.31 -7.51 -4.21
CA LEU A 146 14.54 -8.29 -4.26
C LEU A 146 14.63 -9.24 -3.06
N SER A 147 15.25 -10.41 -3.25
CA SER A 147 15.68 -11.24 -2.13
C SER A 147 16.76 -10.54 -1.33
N PRO A 148 16.95 -10.86 -0.04
CA PRO A 148 18.00 -10.25 0.80
C PRO A 148 19.42 -10.40 0.27
N ASP A 149 19.69 -11.41 -0.56
CA ASP A 149 21.00 -11.62 -1.22
C ASP A 149 21.09 -10.96 -2.62
N GLY A 150 20.10 -10.14 -2.99
CA GLY A 150 20.06 -9.40 -4.25
C GLY A 150 19.96 -10.25 -5.52
N LYS A 151 19.74 -11.59 -5.44
CA LYS A 151 19.85 -12.49 -6.61
C LYS A 151 18.51 -12.85 -7.24
N THR A 152 17.42 -12.82 -6.46
CA THR A 152 16.08 -13.25 -6.89
C THR A 152 15.11 -12.08 -6.78
N ILE A 153 14.26 -11.93 -7.79
CA ILE A 153 13.14 -10.98 -7.81
C ILE A 153 11.85 -11.77 -7.62
N TYR A 154 11.04 -11.37 -6.65
CA TYR A 154 9.67 -11.83 -6.44
C TYR A 154 8.70 -10.76 -6.91
N PHE A 155 7.62 -11.13 -7.58
CA PHE A 155 6.66 -10.16 -8.11
C PHE A 155 5.29 -10.77 -8.34
N SER A 156 4.29 -9.94 -8.48
CA SER A 156 2.91 -10.31 -8.83
C SER A 156 2.69 -10.18 -10.33
N SER A 157 2.00 -11.15 -10.95
CA SER A 157 1.65 -11.06 -12.37
C SER A 157 0.38 -11.78 -12.74
N ARG A 158 -0.38 -11.20 -13.69
CA ARG A 158 -1.54 -11.81 -14.35
C ARG A 158 -1.18 -12.62 -15.59
N LYS A 159 0.08 -13.01 -15.77
CA LYS A 159 0.56 -13.81 -16.91
C LYS A 159 -0.32 -15.04 -17.21
N THR A 160 -0.95 -15.63 -16.21
CA THR A 160 -1.82 -16.81 -16.31
C THR A 160 -3.30 -16.54 -16.01
N GLY A 161 -3.74 -15.29 -16.10
CA GLY A 161 -5.12 -14.86 -15.89
C GLY A 161 -5.39 -14.22 -14.52
N ASN A 162 -5.05 -14.89 -13.42
CA ASN A 162 -5.12 -14.33 -12.06
C ASN A 162 -3.76 -13.76 -11.63
N TYR A 163 -3.77 -12.88 -10.63
CA TYR A 163 -2.53 -12.41 -10.01
C TYR A 163 -1.93 -13.52 -9.16
N GLU A 164 -0.79 -13.99 -9.60
CA GLU A 164 0.00 -15.02 -8.93
C GLU A 164 1.38 -14.48 -8.60
N ILE A 165 2.06 -15.10 -7.63
CA ILE A 165 3.44 -14.77 -7.29
C ILE A 165 4.39 -15.57 -8.18
N TYR A 166 5.34 -14.86 -8.75
CA TYR A 166 6.43 -15.38 -9.57
C TYR A 166 7.77 -15.04 -8.95
N SER A 167 8.78 -15.79 -9.33
CA SER A 167 10.19 -15.46 -9.08
C SER A 167 11.00 -15.56 -10.36
N MET A 168 12.08 -14.77 -10.44
CA MET A 168 13.09 -14.82 -11.51
C MET A 168 14.44 -14.32 -10.95
N ASN A 169 15.54 -14.56 -11.66
CA ASN A 169 16.81 -13.92 -11.30
C ASN A 169 16.88 -12.47 -11.83
N THR A 170 17.86 -11.69 -11.37
CA THR A 170 18.04 -10.27 -11.76
C THR A 170 18.41 -10.05 -13.23
N ARG A 171 18.62 -11.11 -13.99
CA ARG A 171 18.79 -11.06 -15.46
C ARG A 171 17.50 -11.29 -16.23
N GLY A 172 16.36 -11.54 -15.52
CA GLY A 172 15.05 -11.88 -16.09
C GLY A 172 14.97 -13.33 -16.57
N LYS A 173 15.84 -14.20 -16.04
CA LYS A 173 15.87 -15.64 -16.37
C LYS A 173 15.33 -16.47 -15.20
N GLU A 174 15.16 -17.78 -15.42
CA GLU A 174 14.71 -18.74 -14.39
C GLU A 174 13.33 -18.40 -13.84
N LEU A 175 12.44 -17.93 -14.71
CA LEU A 175 11.06 -17.58 -14.35
C LEU A 175 10.33 -18.80 -13.79
N ARG A 176 9.77 -18.68 -12.57
CA ARG A 176 8.95 -19.71 -11.92
C ARG A 176 7.66 -19.08 -11.40
N ARG A 177 6.55 -19.76 -11.59
CA ARG A 177 5.30 -19.47 -10.89
C ARG A 177 5.31 -20.20 -9.55
N LEU A 178 5.13 -19.49 -8.44
CA LEU A 178 5.18 -20.06 -7.09
C LEU A 178 3.80 -20.43 -6.56
N THR A 179 2.73 -19.78 -7.03
CA THR A 179 1.37 -19.96 -6.53
C THR A 179 0.40 -20.33 -7.64
N GLY A 180 -0.78 -20.84 -7.28
CA GLY A 180 -1.82 -21.19 -8.23
C GLY A 180 -3.20 -21.33 -7.59
N GLY A 181 -4.12 -20.40 -7.88
CA GLY A 181 -5.54 -20.54 -7.56
C GLY A 181 -5.92 -20.34 -6.09
N ILE A 182 -5.08 -19.66 -5.29
CA ILE A 182 -5.38 -19.39 -3.86
C ILE A 182 -5.95 -17.98 -3.62
N GLY A 183 -6.14 -17.19 -4.66
CA GLY A 183 -6.64 -15.81 -4.59
C GLY A 183 -5.98 -14.90 -5.62
N SER A 184 -6.10 -13.59 -5.47
CA SER A 184 -5.31 -12.58 -6.17
C SER A 184 -4.20 -12.11 -5.24
N LEU A 185 -2.95 -12.26 -5.66
CA LEU A 185 -1.78 -12.14 -4.78
C LEU A 185 -0.92 -10.93 -5.14
N TYR A 186 -0.53 -10.14 -4.12
CA TYR A 186 0.15 -8.86 -4.30
C TYR A 186 1.32 -8.69 -3.32
N ALA A 187 2.27 -7.83 -3.69
CA ALA A 187 3.35 -7.36 -2.85
C ALA A 187 4.14 -8.48 -2.12
N PRO A 188 4.67 -9.48 -2.85
CA PRO A 188 5.49 -10.51 -2.23
C PRO A 188 6.82 -9.94 -1.74
N GLU A 189 7.26 -10.35 -0.53
CA GLU A 189 8.57 -10.02 -0.01
C GLU A 189 9.17 -11.20 0.75
N ARG A 190 10.44 -11.51 0.48
CA ARG A 190 11.12 -12.61 1.13
C ARG A 190 11.64 -12.21 2.50
N SER A 191 11.47 -13.10 3.49
CA SER A 191 12.06 -12.97 4.82
C SER A 191 13.60 -12.94 4.72
N PRO A 192 14.27 -12.03 5.44
CA PRO A 192 15.74 -12.03 5.53
C PRO A 192 16.29 -13.14 6.43
N GLN A 193 15.46 -13.78 7.25
CA GLN A 193 15.89 -14.78 8.24
C GLN A 193 15.65 -16.22 7.82
N ASP A 194 14.59 -16.49 7.04
CA ASP A 194 14.16 -17.85 6.74
C ASP A 194 13.59 -18.01 5.33
N ASP A 195 13.14 -19.22 5.01
CA ASP A 195 12.57 -19.58 3.72
C ASP A 195 11.08 -19.20 3.57
N ARG A 196 10.68 -18.00 4.04
CA ARG A 196 9.31 -17.52 3.91
C ARG A 196 9.20 -16.34 2.95
N ILE A 197 8.02 -16.23 2.36
CA ILE A 197 7.56 -15.06 1.60
C ILE A 197 6.28 -14.59 2.27
N VAL A 198 6.22 -13.31 2.62
CA VAL A 198 5.00 -12.63 3.03
C VAL A 198 4.36 -11.96 1.83
N PHE A 199 3.03 -11.89 1.77
CA PHE A 199 2.30 -11.29 0.65
C PHE A 199 0.87 -10.93 1.05
N THR A 200 0.23 -10.07 0.28
CA THR A 200 -1.21 -9.82 0.36
C THR A 200 -1.96 -10.86 -0.46
N ASN A 201 -2.97 -11.49 0.13
CA ASN A 201 -3.94 -12.32 -0.60
C ASN A 201 -5.32 -11.69 -0.56
N GLN A 202 -5.92 -11.48 -1.72
CA GLN A 202 -7.31 -11.06 -1.87
C GLN A 202 -8.17 -12.24 -2.28
N THR A 203 -9.07 -12.66 -1.37
CA THR A 203 -10.01 -13.74 -1.59
C THR A 203 -11.39 -13.32 -1.07
N GLY A 204 -12.43 -13.48 -1.87
CA GLY A 204 -13.82 -13.19 -1.46
C GLY A 204 -14.13 -11.71 -1.17
N GLY A 205 -13.25 -10.80 -1.55
CA GLY A 205 -13.36 -9.35 -1.25
C GLY A 205 -12.46 -8.89 -0.10
N ASP A 206 -12.04 -9.79 0.80
CA ASP A 206 -11.14 -9.48 1.90
C ASP A 206 -9.67 -9.55 1.46
N GLN A 207 -8.85 -8.66 2.02
CA GLN A 207 -7.41 -8.65 1.83
C GLN A 207 -6.73 -8.98 3.17
N GLN A 208 -5.86 -9.98 3.15
CA GLN A 208 -5.18 -10.50 4.33
C GLN A 208 -3.69 -10.67 4.05
N ILE A 209 -2.87 -10.57 5.09
CA ILE A 209 -1.47 -10.94 5.00
C ILE A 209 -1.33 -12.45 5.14
N TRP A 210 -0.65 -13.03 4.18
CA TRP A 210 -0.36 -14.45 4.10
C TRP A 210 1.15 -14.68 4.07
N VAL A 211 1.54 -15.88 4.48
CA VAL A 211 2.91 -16.37 4.35
C VAL A 211 2.92 -17.70 3.61
N MET A 212 4.00 -17.98 2.91
CA MET A 212 4.30 -19.27 2.29
C MET A 212 5.80 -19.54 2.34
N ARG A 213 6.22 -20.75 2.03
CA ARG A 213 7.63 -21.06 1.78
C ARG A 213 8.09 -20.51 0.43
N VAL A 214 9.40 -20.27 0.26
CA VAL A 214 10.00 -19.80 -1.01
C VAL A 214 9.77 -20.73 -2.20
N ASP A 215 9.44 -22.00 -1.94
CA ASP A 215 9.07 -22.98 -2.95
C ASP A 215 7.54 -22.96 -3.29
N GLY A 216 6.79 -22.01 -2.71
CA GLY A 216 5.34 -21.85 -2.91
C GLY A 216 4.47 -22.76 -2.04
N LYS A 217 5.06 -23.60 -1.17
CA LYS A 217 4.29 -24.51 -0.32
C LYS A 217 3.81 -23.86 0.97
N ASN A 218 2.80 -24.49 1.56
CA ASN A 218 2.19 -24.13 2.84
C ASN A 218 1.71 -22.66 2.91
N PRO A 219 0.97 -22.14 1.90
CA PRO A 219 0.38 -20.82 2.00
C PRO A 219 -0.72 -20.80 3.07
N HIS A 220 -0.69 -19.83 3.98
CA HIS A 220 -1.71 -19.64 5.00
C HIS A 220 -1.76 -18.18 5.47
N PRO A 221 -2.94 -17.70 5.95
CA PRO A 221 -3.07 -16.35 6.49
C PRO A 221 -2.38 -16.24 7.85
N ILE A 222 -1.84 -15.05 8.13
CA ILE A 222 -1.34 -14.65 9.45
C ILE A 222 -2.09 -13.43 10.01
N THR A 223 -3.01 -12.84 9.24
CA THR A 223 -3.94 -11.83 9.72
C THR A 223 -5.37 -12.19 9.32
N GLY A 224 -6.35 -11.60 10.03
CA GLY A 224 -7.78 -11.77 9.74
C GLY A 224 -8.54 -10.45 9.68
N GLY A 225 -7.84 -9.33 9.53
CA GLY A 225 -8.46 -8.00 9.44
C GLY A 225 -8.96 -7.68 8.03
N PRO A 226 -9.83 -6.68 7.89
CA PRO A 226 -10.24 -6.15 6.60
C PRO A 226 -9.11 -5.31 6.01
N GLU A 227 -8.84 -5.46 4.72
CA GLU A 227 -7.85 -4.69 3.97
C GLU A 227 -6.44 -4.65 4.61
N ASP A 228 -5.91 -5.79 5.03
CA ASP A 228 -4.52 -5.92 5.43
C ASP A 228 -3.66 -6.09 4.17
N ILE A 229 -2.81 -5.12 3.84
CA ILE A 229 -2.10 -5.04 2.56
C ILE A 229 -0.64 -4.63 2.70
N ASP A 230 0.14 -4.89 1.64
CA ASP A 230 1.50 -4.40 1.42
C ASP A 230 2.48 -4.71 2.56
N PRO A 231 2.60 -5.99 2.97
CA PRO A 231 3.48 -6.37 4.06
C PRO A 231 4.95 -6.22 3.69
N THR A 232 5.79 -5.87 4.67
CA THR A 232 7.25 -5.81 4.54
C THR A 232 7.93 -6.27 5.82
N TYR A 233 8.96 -7.12 5.69
CA TYR A 233 9.75 -7.57 6.84
C TYR A 233 10.70 -6.50 7.36
N SER A 234 10.87 -6.46 8.69
CA SER A 234 12.00 -5.75 9.29
C SER A 234 13.34 -6.39 8.87
N PRO A 235 14.46 -5.63 8.86
CA PRO A 235 15.77 -6.16 8.44
C PRO A 235 16.24 -7.39 9.22
N ASN A 236 15.84 -7.51 10.48
CA ASN A 236 16.11 -8.69 11.31
C ASN A 236 15.06 -9.80 11.15
N GLY A 237 14.02 -9.63 10.28
CA GLY A 237 12.99 -10.61 10.00
C GLY A 237 12.04 -10.96 11.14
N MET A 238 12.08 -10.22 12.25
CA MET A 238 11.27 -10.53 13.45
C MET A 238 9.90 -9.84 13.38
N LEU A 239 9.80 -8.70 12.71
CA LEU A 239 8.58 -7.92 12.59
C LEU A 239 8.12 -7.83 11.13
N ILE A 240 6.81 -7.56 10.95
CA ILE A 240 6.19 -7.25 9.67
C ILE A 240 5.44 -5.93 9.83
N ALA A 241 5.74 -4.94 8.98
CA ALA A 241 4.92 -3.75 8.83
C ALA A 241 3.92 -3.97 7.69
N PHE A 242 2.70 -3.44 7.83
CA PHE A 242 1.64 -3.56 6.83
C PHE A 242 0.62 -2.43 6.99
N ALA A 243 -0.15 -2.16 5.95
CA ALA A 243 -1.26 -1.21 6.01
C ALA A 243 -2.58 -1.94 6.29
N SER A 244 -3.46 -1.36 7.09
CA SER A 244 -4.75 -1.95 7.44
C SER A 244 -5.82 -0.89 7.69
N SER A 245 -7.05 -1.19 7.29
CA SER A 245 -8.24 -0.37 7.56
C SER A 245 -9.02 -0.82 8.80
N ARG A 246 -8.44 -1.66 9.67
CA ARG A 246 -9.11 -2.28 10.85
C ARG A 246 -9.70 -1.28 11.84
N THR A 247 -9.22 -0.04 11.89
CA THR A 247 -9.74 1.05 12.73
C THR A 247 -10.60 2.06 11.96
N GLY A 248 -11.09 1.67 10.77
CA GLY A 248 -11.99 2.48 9.94
C GLY A 248 -11.27 3.28 8.84
N GLN A 249 -10.07 3.77 9.08
CA GLN A 249 -9.20 4.41 8.10
C GLN A 249 -7.90 3.61 7.97
N ARG A 250 -7.31 3.61 6.77
CA ARG A 250 -6.04 2.91 6.55
C ARG A 250 -4.94 3.55 7.36
N GLN A 251 -4.22 2.72 8.13
CA GLN A 251 -3.10 3.09 8.97
C GLN A 251 -1.95 2.09 8.80
N LEU A 252 -0.76 2.48 9.20
CA LEU A 252 0.40 1.61 9.28
C LEU A 252 0.37 0.84 10.61
N TYR A 253 0.58 -0.46 10.51
CA TYR A 253 0.67 -1.39 11.64
C TYR A 253 1.97 -2.15 11.62
N VAL A 254 2.38 -2.63 12.76
CA VAL A 254 3.49 -3.59 12.93
C VAL A 254 3.00 -4.76 13.76
N MET A 255 3.44 -5.96 13.42
CA MET A 255 3.16 -7.22 14.13
C MET A 255 4.42 -8.08 14.22
N GLU A 256 4.39 -9.08 15.10
CA GLU A 256 5.39 -10.15 15.09
C GLU A 256 5.27 -10.99 13.79
N ARG A 257 6.37 -11.64 13.40
CA ARG A 257 6.44 -12.43 12.14
C ARG A 257 5.44 -13.59 12.04
N ASP A 258 4.84 -13.99 13.16
CA ASP A 258 3.80 -15.04 13.23
C ASP A 258 2.37 -14.49 13.15
N GLY A 259 2.22 -13.16 13.05
CA GLY A 259 0.94 -12.47 13.01
C GLY A 259 0.41 -12.01 14.37
N SER A 260 1.13 -12.27 15.46
CA SER A 260 0.77 -11.83 16.81
C SER A 260 1.19 -10.37 17.08
N GLU A 261 0.78 -9.81 18.23
CA GLU A 261 1.19 -8.50 18.77
C GLU A 261 0.97 -7.33 17.77
N ILE A 262 -0.17 -7.33 17.10
CA ILE A 262 -0.51 -6.27 16.14
C ILE A 262 -0.70 -4.94 16.86
N ARG A 263 0.06 -3.93 16.47
CA ARG A 263 -0.04 -2.56 16.99
C ARG A 263 -0.06 -1.50 15.90
N GLN A 264 -0.87 -0.49 16.08
CA GLN A 264 -0.96 0.66 15.18
C GLN A 264 0.22 1.61 15.40
N ILE A 265 0.81 2.10 14.28
CA ILE A 265 1.96 3.02 14.29
C ILE A 265 1.55 4.43 13.92
N THR A 266 0.60 4.61 13.00
CA THR A 266 0.17 5.93 12.51
C THR A 266 -1.27 6.24 12.90
N ASN A 267 -1.58 7.54 12.93
CA ASN A 267 -2.95 8.06 12.99
C ASN A 267 -3.01 9.28 12.08
N LEU A 268 -3.00 9.05 10.77
CA LEU A 268 -2.97 10.08 9.73
C LEU A 268 -4.14 9.89 8.75
N PRO A 269 -4.67 10.97 8.19
CA PRO A 269 -5.61 10.86 7.08
C PRO A 269 -4.89 10.35 5.83
N ASP A 270 -5.65 9.66 4.95
CA ASP A 270 -5.21 9.30 3.59
C ASP A 270 -3.86 8.55 3.54
N MET A 271 -3.61 7.69 4.52
CA MET A 271 -2.40 6.87 4.53
C MET A 271 -2.43 5.87 3.37
N GLY A 272 -1.33 5.76 2.64
CA GLY A 272 -1.16 4.80 1.55
C GLY A 272 -0.89 3.37 2.04
N GLY A 273 -0.58 2.47 1.12
CA GLY A 273 -0.32 1.06 1.43
C GLY A 273 1.14 0.81 1.77
N ARG A 274 2.01 1.05 0.82
CA ARG A 274 3.39 0.57 0.82
C ARG A 274 4.29 1.30 1.80
N SER A 275 5.03 0.55 2.60
CA SER A 275 6.06 1.06 3.52
C SER A 275 7.39 0.34 3.32
N SER A 276 8.44 0.85 3.95
CA SER A 276 9.79 0.27 3.93
C SER A 276 10.52 0.56 5.23
N TRP A 277 11.25 -0.42 5.74
CA TRP A 277 12.06 -0.31 6.95
C TRP A 277 13.41 0.37 6.67
N SER A 278 13.88 1.19 7.61
CA SER A 278 15.29 1.61 7.64
C SER A 278 16.21 0.43 7.92
N ALA A 279 17.46 0.49 7.47
CA ALA A 279 18.43 -0.59 7.62
C ALA A 279 18.66 -1.02 9.08
N ASP A 280 18.56 -0.09 10.03
CA ASP A 280 18.68 -0.35 11.47
C ASP A 280 17.39 -0.92 12.11
N GLY A 281 16.29 -1.04 11.33
CA GLY A 281 14.99 -1.53 11.79
C GLY A 281 14.25 -0.63 12.79
N ARG A 282 14.68 0.63 12.95
CA ARG A 282 14.10 1.55 13.95
C ARG A 282 13.04 2.47 13.37
N ARG A 283 13.02 2.67 12.05
CA ARG A 283 12.13 3.61 11.36
C ARG A 283 11.41 2.96 10.19
N LEU A 284 10.27 3.53 9.83
CA LEU A 284 9.48 3.16 8.66
C LEU A 284 9.30 4.39 7.79
N ALA A 285 9.62 4.26 6.50
CA ALA A 285 9.20 5.20 5.47
C ALA A 285 7.86 4.74 4.88
N PHE A 286 6.95 5.67 4.65
CA PHE A 286 5.63 5.43 4.07
C PHE A 286 5.13 6.68 3.36
N TYR A 287 3.95 6.64 2.75
CA TYR A 287 3.36 7.80 2.11
C TYR A 287 1.93 8.03 2.59
N ALA A 288 1.53 9.30 2.66
CA ALA A 288 0.19 9.73 3.03
C ALA A 288 -0.16 11.05 2.32
N GLY A 289 -1.46 11.37 2.32
CA GLY A 289 -2.01 12.57 1.71
C GLY A 289 -3.01 12.28 0.60
N PRO A 290 -3.80 13.28 0.19
CA PRO A 290 -4.79 13.12 -0.85
C PRO A 290 -4.14 12.80 -2.21
N ILE A 291 -4.87 12.11 -3.07
CA ILE A 291 -4.41 11.80 -4.43
C ILE A 291 -4.04 13.08 -5.16
N GLY A 292 -2.83 13.13 -5.74
CA GLY A 292 -2.26 14.29 -6.41
C GLY A 292 -1.37 15.16 -5.51
N ASP A 293 -1.38 14.93 -4.18
CA ASP A 293 -0.52 15.62 -3.21
C ASP A 293 -0.04 14.69 -2.08
N ARG A 294 0.20 13.42 -2.41
CA ARG A 294 0.77 12.45 -1.48
C ARG A 294 2.24 12.76 -1.22
N ASN A 295 2.67 12.54 0.01
CA ASN A 295 4.02 12.84 0.44
C ASN A 295 4.66 11.67 1.18
N ILE A 296 6.00 11.62 1.15
CA ILE A 296 6.79 10.63 1.88
C ILE A 296 7.01 11.12 3.31
N TYR A 297 6.82 10.21 4.25
CA TYR A 297 7.01 10.41 5.69
C TYR A 297 7.94 9.34 6.23
N VAL A 298 8.59 9.65 7.34
CA VAL A 298 9.32 8.70 8.18
C VAL A 298 8.79 8.79 9.60
N ILE A 299 8.67 7.63 10.27
CA ILE A 299 8.22 7.51 11.65
C ILE A 299 9.06 6.46 12.38
N ASN A 300 9.29 6.62 13.68
CA ASN A 300 9.86 5.57 14.50
C ASN A 300 8.90 4.39 14.65
N VAL A 301 9.42 3.20 14.77
CA VAL A 301 8.62 1.98 14.90
C VAL A 301 7.74 1.95 16.16
N ASP A 302 8.03 2.78 17.16
CA ASP A 302 7.20 2.99 18.35
C ASP A 302 6.07 4.00 18.14
N GLY A 303 5.94 4.61 16.95
CA GLY A 303 4.93 5.61 16.60
C GLY A 303 5.33 7.06 16.89
N THR A 304 6.54 7.30 17.41
CA THR A 304 7.07 8.65 17.68
C THR A 304 7.86 9.20 16.49
N GLY A 305 8.24 10.47 16.54
CA GLY A 305 9.19 11.06 15.59
C GLY A 305 8.69 11.13 14.14
N LEU A 306 7.40 11.36 13.91
CA LEU A 306 6.85 11.54 12.58
C LEU A 306 7.45 12.77 11.90
N VAL A 307 8.02 12.58 10.71
CA VAL A 307 8.61 13.64 9.88
C VAL A 307 8.11 13.50 8.44
N GLN A 308 7.67 14.60 7.84
CA GLN A 308 7.37 14.69 6.41
C GLN A 308 8.66 15.05 5.65
N LEU A 309 9.02 14.25 4.63
CA LEU A 309 10.26 14.42 3.86
C LEU A 309 10.05 15.13 2.52
N THR A 310 8.86 14.99 1.90
CA THR A 310 8.56 15.62 0.61
C THR A 310 7.36 16.56 0.71
N HIS A 311 7.30 17.56 -0.18
CA HIS A 311 6.25 18.57 -0.21
C HIS A 311 5.79 18.77 -1.67
N GLY A 312 4.59 18.29 -2.01
CA GLY A 312 4.04 18.31 -3.37
C GLY A 312 4.68 17.29 -4.32
N GLY A 313 4.08 17.13 -5.50
CA GLY A 313 4.62 16.26 -6.55
C GLY A 313 4.08 14.82 -6.55
N ASP A 314 3.07 14.51 -5.74
CA ASP A 314 2.43 13.20 -5.63
C ASP A 314 3.42 12.04 -5.50
N ASN A 315 3.98 11.89 -4.30
CA ASN A 315 5.09 10.98 -4.00
C ASN A 315 4.58 9.70 -3.33
N LEU A 316 5.03 8.53 -3.78
CA LEU A 316 4.53 7.23 -3.32
C LEU A 316 5.63 6.19 -3.19
N GLY A 317 5.28 5.10 -2.48
CA GLY A 317 5.99 3.84 -2.48
C GLY A 317 7.48 3.97 -2.14
N PRO A 318 7.83 4.53 -0.97
CA PRO A 318 9.21 4.68 -0.57
C PRO A 318 9.89 3.32 -0.36
N SER A 319 11.18 3.27 -0.61
CA SER A 319 12.05 2.13 -0.33
C SER A 319 13.41 2.59 0.18
N TRP A 320 13.76 2.22 1.40
CA TRP A 320 15.08 2.46 1.95
C TRP A 320 16.15 1.67 1.19
N SER A 321 17.34 2.25 1.07
CA SER A 321 18.54 1.53 0.63
C SER A 321 19.02 0.58 1.72
N PRO A 322 19.74 -0.52 1.36
CA PRO A 322 20.27 -1.48 2.33
C PRO A 322 21.24 -0.89 3.35
N ASP A 323 21.99 0.15 2.95
CA ASP A 323 22.92 0.88 3.83
C ASP A 323 22.23 1.93 4.71
N GLY A 324 20.96 2.28 4.40
CA GLY A 324 20.18 3.27 5.14
C GLY A 324 20.49 4.74 4.81
N GLU A 325 21.34 4.99 3.82
CA GLU A 325 21.78 6.35 3.42
C GLU A 325 20.80 7.02 2.47
N TRP A 326 19.90 6.23 1.81
CA TRP A 326 19.00 6.72 0.78
C TRP A 326 17.58 6.17 0.92
N ILE A 327 16.62 6.90 0.34
CA ILE A 327 15.23 6.46 0.14
C ILE A 327 14.89 6.66 -1.33
N ALA A 328 14.58 5.58 -2.06
CA ALA A 328 13.97 5.65 -3.38
C ALA A 328 12.46 5.84 -3.26
N PHE A 329 11.86 6.57 -4.17
CA PHE A 329 10.41 6.79 -4.21
C PHE A 329 9.93 7.11 -5.62
N THR A 330 8.64 6.94 -5.86
CA THR A 330 7.97 7.40 -7.08
C THR A 330 7.52 8.83 -6.89
N SER A 331 7.67 9.68 -7.93
CA SER A 331 7.13 11.04 -7.94
C SER A 331 6.52 11.39 -9.29
N TYR A 332 5.40 12.10 -9.27
CA TYR A 332 4.71 12.62 -10.46
C TYR A 332 5.08 14.09 -10.78
N ARG A 333 6.09 14.65 -10.11
CA ARG A 333 6.45 16.09 -10.19
C ARG A 333 6.80 16.59 -11.59
N ASP A 334 7.22 15.71 -12.49
CA ASP A 334 7.62 16.05 -13.86
C ASP A 334 6.58 15.62 -14.91
N GLY A 335 5.33 15.34 -14.51
CA GLY A 335 4.21 15.07 -15.41
C GLY A 335 3.94 13.61 -15.72
N ASN A 336 4.83 12.70 -15.31
CA ASN A 336 4.63 11.25 -15.27
C ASN A 336 5.32 10.66 -14.03
N ASN A 337 5.01 9.39 -13.70
CA ASN A 337 5.69 8.72 -12.59
C ASN A 337 7.12 8.39 -12.97
N GLU A 338 8.06 8.88 -12.16
CA GLU A 338 9.48 8.59 -12.29
C GLU A 338 10.07 8.21 -10.92
N ILE A 339 11.20 7.51 -10.94
CA ILE A 339 11.91 7.12 -9.73
C ILE A 339 12.90 8.21 -9.33
N TYR A 340 12.85 8.59 -8.07
CA TYR A 340 13.74 9.53 -7.41
C TYR A 340 14.41 8.87 -6.22
N ILE A 341 15.53 9.42 -5.80
CA ILE A 341 16.17 9.13 -4.50
C ILE A 341 16.35 10.41 -3.71
N MET A 342 16.45 10.30 -2.40
CA MET A 342 16.77 11.36 -1.46
C MET A 342 17.45 10.79 -0.22
N HIS A 343 18.13 11.62 0.55
CA HIS A 343 18.58 11.27 1.89
C HIS A 343 17.40 11.12 2.87
N PRO A 344 17.57 10.39 3.98
CA PRO A 344 16.52 10.17 4.97
C PRO A 344 16.06 11.41 5.75
N ASP A 345 16.72 12.55 5.55
CA ASP A 345 16.32 13.88 6.02
C ASP A 345 15.51 14.68 4.99
N GLY A 346 15.28 14.12 3.79
CA GLY A 346 14.58 14.77 2.68
C GLY A 346 15.47 15.61 1.76
N THR A 347 16.76 15.69 2.02
CA THR A 347 17.73 16.42 1.17
C THR A 347 18.25 15.57 0.01
N GLY A 348 19.02 16.16 -0.90
CA GLY A 348 19.69 15.44 -1.99
C GLY A 348 18.76 14.79 -3.01
N VAL A 349 17.55 15.31 -3.20
CA VAL A 349 16.55 14.74 -4.13
C VAL A 349 17.11 14.70 -5.54
N THR A 350 17.26 13.50 -6.09
CA THR A 350 17.81 13.23 -7.42
C THR A 350 16.89 12.32 -8.22
N ARG A 351 16.61 12.70 -9.48
CA ARG A 351 15.83 11.91 -10.42
C ARG A 351 16.70 10.82 -11.05
N LEU A 352 16.26 9.55 -10.97
CA LEU A 352 16.97 8.40 -11.56
C LEU A 352 16.44 7.99 -12.93
N THR A 353 15.13 8.12 -13.15
CA THR A 353 14.52 7.82 -14.45
C THR A 353 13.99 9.09 -15.10
N ALA A 354 14.18 9.23 -16.42
CA ALA A 354 13.75 10.38 -17.18
C ALA A 354 13.33 9.90 -18.58
N ASN A 355 12.07 9.51 -18.73
CA ASN A 355 11.56 8.94 -19.97
C ASN A 355 10.07 9.27 -20.16
N ASN A 356 9.46 8.80 -21.26
CA ASN A 356 8.07 9.10 -21.61
C ASN A 356 7.07 8.04 -21.12
N ILE A 357 7.51 7.10 -20.28
CA ILE A 357 6.67 6.07 -19.68
C ILE A 357 6.68 6.22 -18.17
N SER A 358 5.66 5.66 -17.48
CA SER A 358 5.65 5.66 -16.02
C SER A 358 6.57 4.58 -15.47
N ASP A 359 7.49 4.98 -14.59
CA ASP A 359 8.32 4.10 -13.76
C ASP A 359 7.91 4.31 -12.30
N TRP A 360 7.50 3.25 -11.57
CA TRP A 360 6.89 3.38 -10.26
C TRP A 360 7.11 2.17 -9.36
N GLN A 361 6.78 2.31 -8.06
CA GLN A 361 6.94 1.27 -7.04
C GLN A 361 8.37 0.71 -6.93
N PRO A 362 9.37 1.54 -6.68
CA PRO A 362 10.74 1.04 -6.49
C PRO A 362 10.85 0.14 -5.27
N ARG A 363 11.72 -0.86 -5.35
CA ARG A 363 12.26 -1.62 -4.23
C ARG A 363 13.76 -1.73 -4.38
N TRP A 364 14.44 -1.25 -3.37
CA TRP A 364 15.89 -1.25 -3.30
C TRP A 364 16.40 -2.53 -2.62
N GLY A 365 17.49 -3.08 -3.10
CA GLY A 365 18.20 -4.21 -2.53
C GLY A 365 19.65 -4.23 -2.96
N ASP A 366 20.42 -5.19 -2.46
CA ASP A 366 21.84 -5.39 -2.78
C ASP A 366 22.11 -5.83 -4.22
#